data_89c8f88bd2738f17b14856a2c6e05056
#
_entry.id   89c8f88bd2738f17b14856a2c6e05056
#
_cell.length_a   1.000
_cell.length_b   1.000
_cell.length_c   1.000
_cell.angle_alpha   90.00
_cell.angle_beta   90.00
_cell.angle_gamma   90.00
#
_symmetry.space_group_name_H-M   'P 1'
#
loop_
_entity.id
_entity.type
_entity.pdbx_description
1 polymer ?
#
loop_
_entity_poly.entity_id
_entity_poly.type
_entity_poly.pdbx_seq_one_letter_code
_entity_poly.pdbx_strand_id
1 'polypeptide(L)'
;MRHFASPAFWQAYQKLPANVRALADKNYALLKDNPQHPSLNFKKVGRFWSVRVGLRYRALAVEADDGLFWIGSHADYDALIK
;
A
#
# COMPACT_ATOMS: atom_id res chain seq x y z
N MET A 1 -13.89 5.81 -2.12
CA MET A 1 -12.60 6.31 -1.57
C MET A 1 -11.60 6.49 -2.71
N ARG A 2 -10.93 7.62 -2.74
CA ARG A 2 -9.94 7.91 -3.78
C ARG A 2 -8.56 7.47 -3.32
N HIS A 3 -7.71 7.12 -4.27
CA HIS A 3 -6.33 6.69 -3.99
C HIS A 3 -5.37 7.56 -4.79
N PHE A 4 -4.33 8.02 -4.10
CA PHE A 4 -3.27 8.82 -4.70
C PHE A 4 -1.92 8.16 -4.37
N ALA A 5 -0.94 8.33 -5.24
CA ALA A 5 0.38 7.77 -5.03
C ALA A 5 1.44 8.87 -5.09
N SER A 6 2.33 8.90 -4.10
CA SER A 6 3.42 9.85 -4.04
C SER A 6 4.58 9.42 -4.95
N PRO A 7 5.49 10.33 -5.30
CA PRO A 7 6.72 9.94 -5.99
C PRO A 7 7.54 8.89 -5.23
N ALA A 8 7.58 8.97 -3.90
CA ALA A 8 8.27 7.99 -3.07
C ALA A 8 7.65 6.61 -3.19
N PHE A 9 6.32 6.53 -3.31
CA PHE A 9 5.63 5.27 -3.54
C PHE A 9 6.08 4.64 -4.86
N TRP A 10 6.13 5.42 -5.93
CA TRP A 10 6.54 4.90 -7.23
C TRP A 10 7.99 4.46 -7.25
N GLN A 11 8.86 5.13 -6.53
CA GLN A 11 10.26 4.71 -6.38
C GLN A 11 10.34 3.35 -5.68
N ALA A 12 9.58 3.16 -4.60
CA ALA A 12 9.53 1.89 -3.90
C ALA A 12 8.95 0.78 -4.78
N TYR A 13 7.89 1.10 -5.53
CA TYR A 13 7.25 0.16 -6.44
C TYR A 13 8.24 -0.35 -7.50
N GLN A 14 9.02 0.54 -8.08
CA GLN A 14 9.97 0.18 -9.14
C GLN A 14 11.09 -0.72 -8.64
N LYS A 15 11.39 -0.69 -7.35
CA LYS A 15 12.42 -1.55 -6.75
C LYS A 15 11.93 -2.96 -6.47
N LEU A 16 10.64 -3.20 -6.55
CA LEU A 16 10.08 -4.53 -6.28
C LEU A 16 10.44 -5.52 -7.40
N PRO A 17 10.63 -6.81 -7.06
CA PRO A 17 10.72 -7.84 -8.08
C PRO A 17 9.48 -7.85 -8.99
N ALA A 18 9.65 -8.30 -10.22
CA ALA A 18 8.57 -8.25 -11.22
C ALA A 18 7.31 -9.00 -10.75
N ASN A 19 7.48 -10.15 -10.10
CA ASN A 19 6.35 -10.92 -9.59
C ASN A 19 5.61 -10.18 -8.47
N VAL A 20 6.32 -9.42 -7.66
CA VAL A 20 5.72 -8.62 -6.59
C VAL A 20 5.00 -7.42 -7.16
N ARG A 21 5.54 -6.79 -8.20
CA ARG A 21 4.85 -5.70 -8.89
C ARG A 21 3.53 -6.16 -9.50
N ALA A 22 3.50 -7.36 -10.07
CA ALA A 22 2.28 -7.93 -10.61
C ALA A 22 1.24 -8.15 -9.49
N LEU A 23 1.66 -8.62 -8.32
CA LEU A 23 0.80 -8.74 -7.16
C LEU A 23 0.29 -7.38 -6.68
N ALA A 24 1.14 -6.38 -6.68
CA ALA A 24 0.75 -5.03 -6.30
C ALA A 24 -0.34 -4.48 -7.22
N ASP A 25 -0.18 -4.67 -8.52
CA ASP A 25 -1.18 -4.22 -9.50
C ASP A 25 -2.52 -4.92 -9.30
N LYS A 26 -2.48 -6.23 -9.09
CA LYS A 26 -3.67 -7.03 -8.83
C LYS A 26 -4.36 -6.60 -7.54
N ASN A 27 -3.59 -6.40 -6.49
CA ASN A 27 -4.13 -6.01 -5.19
C ASN A 27 -4.68 -4.59 -5.21
N TYR A 28 -4.09 -3.69 -5.99
CA TYR A 28 -4.64 -2.35 -6.16
C TYR A 28 -6.01 -2.38 -6.81
N ALA A 29 -6.16 -3.17 -7.88
CA ALA A 29 -7.45 -3.34 -8.52
C ALA A 29 -8.48 -3.92 -7.55
N LEU A 30 -8.08 -4.91 -6.75
CA LEU A 30 -8.94 -5.54 -5.76
C LEU A 30 -9.31 -4.54 -4.65
N LEU A 31 -8.37 -3.71 -4.20
CA LEU A 31 -8.62 -2.70 -3.19
C LEU A 31 -9.68 -1.69 -3.63
N LYS A 32 -9.64 -1.29 -4.90
CA LYS A 32 -10.64 -0.36 -5.45
C LYS A 32 -12.03 -1.01 -5.53
N ASP A 33 -12.08 -2.30 -5.83
CA ASP A 33 -13.32 -3.04 -6.03
C ASP A 33 -13.89 -3.55 -4.72
N ASN A 34 -13.04 -4.14 -3.87
CA ASN A 34 -13.47 -4.76 -2.61
C ASN A 34 -12.40 -4.60 -1.54
N PRO A 35 -12.35 -3.44 -0.85
CA PRO A 35 -11.33 -3.19 0.17
C PRO A 35 -11.40 -4.14 1.38
N GLN A 36 -12.54 -4.84 1.55
CA GLN A 36 -12.70 -5.79 2.64
C GLN A 36 -12.20 -7.20 2.31
N HIS A 37 -11.65 -7.39 1.11
CA HIS A 37 -11.19 -8.72 0.70
C HIS A 37 -10.09 -9.21 1.64
N PRO A 38 -10.19 -10.46 2.17
CA PRO A 38 -9.26 -10.95 3.19
C PRO A 38 -7.80 -10.97 2.75
N SER A 39 -7.53 -11.22 1.47
CA SER A 39 -6.15 -11.30 0.96
C SER A 39 -5.40 -9.96 1.05
N LEU A 40 -6.11 -8.85 1.13
CA LEU A 40 -5.52 -7.53 1.26
C LEU A 40 -5.02 -7.24 2.68
N ASN A 41 -5.65 -7.84 3.68
CA ASN A 41 -5.38 -7.52 5.07
C ASN A 41 -5.30 -6.00 5.29
N PHE A 42 -6.26 -5.29 4.69
CA PHE A 42 -6.32 -3.83 4.73
C PHE A 42 -6.74 -3.37 6.12
N LYS A 43 -5.88 -2.63 6.80
CA LYS A 43 -6.14 -2.23 8.18
C LYS A 43 -5.43 -0.94 8.53
N LYS A 44 -5.94 -0.27 9.55
CA LYS A 44 -5.32 0.92 10.11
C LYS A 44 -4.32 0.53 11.19
N VAL A 45 -3.09 1.06 11.10
CA VAL A 45 -2.03 0.83 12.09
C VAL A 45 -1.54 2.21 12.53
N GLY A 46 -1.96 2.63 13.73
CA GLY A 46 -1.73 4.00 14.17
C GLY A 46 -2.43 4.98 13.25
N ARG A 47 -1.66 5.89 12.66
CA ARG A 47 -2.19 6.87 11.68
C ARG A 47 -2.00 6.45 10.23
N PHE A 48 -1.52 5.23 10.00
CA PHE A 48 -1.28 4.73 8.65
C PHE A 48 -2.30 3.65 8.30
N TRP A 49 -2.60 3.53 7.02
CA TRP A 49 -3.31 2.39 6.49
C TRP A 49 -2.31 1.47 5.81
N SER A 50 -2.49 0.17 6.00
CA SER A 50 -1.60 -0.85 5.47
C SER A 50 -2.38 -1.83 4.62
N VAL A 51 -1.84 -2.18 3.46
CA VAL A 51 -2.39 -3.21 2.60
C VAL A 51 -1.31 -4.21 2.25
N ARG A 52 -1.68 -5.48 2.22
CA ARG A 52 -0.74 -6.56 1.90
C ARG A 52 -0.47 -6.63 0.40
N VAL A 53 0.81 -6.77 0.05
CA VAL A 53 1.26 -6.97 -1.33
C VAL A 53 2.11 -8.24 -1.38
N GLY A 54 1.50 -9.40 -1.25
CA GLY A 54 2.23 -10.66 -1.13
C GLY A 54 2.69 -10.93 0.31
N LEU A 55 3.52 -11.96 0.50
CA LEU A 55 3.85 -12.46 1.84
C LEU A 55 4.77 -11.53 2.63
N ARG A 56 5.65 -10.80 1.96
CA ARG A 56 6.72 -10.04 2.63
C ARG A 56 6.62 -8.53 2.41
N TYR A 57 5.60 -8.08 1.71
CA TYR A 57 5.50 -6.66 1.34
C TYR A 57 4.18 -6.09 1.78
N ARG A 58 4.22 -4.85 2.22
CA ARG A 58 3.03 -4.06 2.54
C ARG A 58 3.20 -2.67 1.97
N ALA A 59 2.12 -2.10 1.49
CA ALA A 59 2.07 -0.71 1.09
C ALA A 59 1.39 0.11 2.18
N LEU A 60 1.85 1.33 2.38
CA LEU A 60 1.34 2.22 3.42
C LEU A 60 0.76 3.48 2.84
N ALA A 61 -0.32 3.95 3.45
CA ALA A 61 -0.97 5.20 3.08
C ALA A 61 -1.30 6.03 4.30
N VAL A 62 -1.35 7.35 4.11
CA VAL A 62 -1.89 8.29 5.10
C VAL A 62 -3.26 8.75 4.63
N GLU A 63 -4.16 9.04 5.57
CA GLU A 63 -5.46 9.58 5.24
C GLU A 63 -5.32 11.03 4.75
N ALA A 64 -6.00 11.33 3.67
CA ALA A 64 -6.22 12.66 3.17
C ALA A 64 -7.70 12.97 3.24
N ASP A 65 -8.09 14.23 3.02
CA ASP A 65 -9.48 14.66 3.17
C ASP A 65 -10.47 13.86 2.33
N ASP A 66 -10.06 13.44 1.14
CA ASP A 66 -10.94 12.74 0.20
C ASP A 66 -10.43 11.36 -0.21
N GLY A 67 -9.46 10.79 0.53
CA GLY A 67 -8.96 9.46 0.19
C GLY A 67 -7.68 9.09 0.93
N LEU A 68 -6.95 8.15 0.35
CA LEU A 68 -5.68 7.66 0.88
C LEU A 68 -4.52 8.04 -0.03
N PHE A 69 -3.45 8.50 0.60
CA PHE A 69 -2.23 8.91 -0.10
C PHE A 69 -1.14 7.87 0.17
N TRP A 70 -0.82 7.07 -0.82
CA TRP A 70 0.15 5.96 -0.68
C TRP A 70 1.58 6.50 -0.68
N ILE A 71 2.37 6.14 0.32
CA ILE A 71 3.66 6.77 0.57
C ILE A 71 4.86 5.83 0.50
N GLY A 72 4.66 4.52 0.52
CA GLY A 72 5.81 3.65 0.41
C GLY A 72 5.55 2.21 0.79
N SER A 73 6.66 1.49 1.03
CA SER A 73 6.68 0.08 1.33
C SER A 73 6.73 -0.18 2.84
N HIS A 74 6.69 -1.47 3.22
CA HIS A 74 6.84 -1.89 4.61
C HIS A 74 8.18 -1.45 5.22
N ALA A 75 9.24 -1.44 4.43
CA ALA A 75 10.55 -0.97 4.91
C ALA A 75 10.51 0.52 5.25
N ASP A 76 9.83 1.31 4.43
CA ASP A 76 9.63 2.74 4.71
C ASP A 76 8.77 2.93 5.95
N TYR A 77 7.79 2.05 6.17
CA TYR A 77 6.96 2.08 7.36
C TYR A 77 7.79 1.92 8.63
N ASP A 78 8.69 0.93 8.66
CA ASP A 78 9.53 0.70 9.83
C ASP A 78 10.38 1.94 10.15
N ALA A 79 10.85 2.64 9.13
CA ALA A 79 11.61 3.87 9.31
C ALA A 79 10.72 5.01 9.85
N LEU A 80 9.46 5.07 9.42
CA LEU A 80 8.55 6.14 9.82
C LEU A 80 8.05 6.03 11.25
N ILE A 81 7.92 4.81 11.77
CA ILE A 81 7.37 4.58 13.11
C ILE A 81 8.42 4.47 14.21
N LYS A 82 9.68 4.54 13.84
CA LYS A 82 10.77 4.49 14.83
C LYS A 82 11.07 5.86 15.45
#